data_551e4ec0f97858b70070c46f293034b3
#
_entry.id   551e4ec0f97858b70070c46f293034b3
#
_cell.length_a   1.000
_cell.length_b   1.000
_cell.length_c   1.000
_cell.angle_alpha   90.00
_cell.angle_beta   90.00
_cell.angle_gamma   90.00
#
_symmetry.space_group_name_H-M   'P 1'
#
loop_
_entity.id
_entity.type
_entity.pdbx_description
1 polymer ?
#
loop_
_entity_poly.entity_id
_entity_poly.type
_entity_poly.pdbx_seq_one_letter_code
_entity_poly.pdbx_strand_id
1 'polypeptide(L)'
;MLIDKIKSHNNNLTPKLKQASESILSNLNQIPFQTIRQTAHKAEVSVLTISRLNKIWGFEGYSDFQLHVKNLFYSDTKKKDHEKFSNIKDLEQRKSIELAAKILTQSDSVYISGFRSAKSFALYMNYMGRMVFDNFFLMPDSGLSAAQDLARLGKKNLLVAFSTTPYSTETVRLIKAAKTLNIKTLSFTDNTFSPLAKHSDYVVIVSIAKENRLYKMAPMISAIEKVLEKSFEILGEDVDKKI
;
A
#
# COMPACT_ATOMS: atom_id res chain seq x y z
N MET A 1 20.54 5.11 18.15
CA MET A 1 21.21 3.95 17.47
C MET A 1 21.57 4.24 16.00
N LEU A 2 20.71 4.12 14.96
CA LEU A 2 21.12 4.41 13.57
C LEU A 2 21.35 5.91 13.34
N ILE A 3 20.39 6.72 13.77
CA ILE A 3 20.43 8.19 13.64
C ILE A 3 21.62 8.75 14.43
N ASP A 4 21.94 8.21 15.59
CA ASP A 4 23.06 8.64 16.41
C ASP A 4 24.40 8.25 15.76
N LYS A 5 24.45 7.04 15.16
CA LYS A 5 25.60 6.58 14.37
C LYS A 5 25.84 7.49 13.17
N ILE A 6 24.80 7.90 12.46
CA ILE A 6 24.87 8.82 11.33
C ILE A 6 25.32 10.20 11.82
N LYS A 7 24.72 10.75 12.87
CA LYS A 7 25.04 12.06 13.41
C LYS A 7 26.47 12.16 13.92
N SER A 8 26.99 11.10 14.56
CA SER A 8 28.38 11.09 15.06
C SER A 8 29.44 11.16 13.95
N HIS A 9 29.12 10.72 12.74
CA HIS A 9 30.03 10.74 11.59
C HIS A 9 29.86 12.00 10.69
N ASN A 10 28.93 12.88 11.01
CA ASN A 10 28.65 14.09 10.18
C ASN A 10 29.64 15.25 10.41
N ASN A 11 30.45 15.22 11.47
CA ASN A 11 31.28 16.37 11.85
C ASN A 11 32.46 16.67 10.89
N ASN A 12 32.86 15.70 10.05
CA ASN A 12 34.01 15.81 9.15
C ASN A 12 33.66 15.57 7.66
N LEU A 13 32.40 15.84 7.25
CA LEU A 13 31.97 15.64 5.88
C LEU A 13 32.34 16.83 4.99
N THR A 14 32.74 16.53 3.76
CA THR A 14 32.89 17.56 2.71
C THR A 14 31.51 18.17 2.37
N PRO A 15 31.46 19.39 1.79
CA PRO A 15 30.19 20.05 1.49
C PRO A 15 29.19 19.16 0.73
N LYS A 16 29.65 18.43 -0.30
CA LYS A 16 28.80 17.50 -1.08
C LYS A 16 28.32 16.28 -0.27
N LEU A 17 29.13 15.76 0.63
CA LEU A 17 28.75 14.66 1.51
C LEU A 17 27.76 15.15 2.59
N LYS A 18 27.93 16.38 3.06
CA LYS A 18 26.99 17.02 4.01
C LYS A 18 25.62 17.24 3.35
N GLN A 19 25.59 17.79 2.14
CA GLN A 19 24.38 17.94 1.34
C GLN A 19 23.64 16.60 1.16
N ALA A 20 24.38 15.55 0.77
CA ALA A 20 23.82 14.21 0.63
C ALA A 20 23.27 13.65 1.94
N SER A 21 23.98 13.85 3.05
CA SER A 21 23.55 13.44 4.38
C SER A 21 22.25 14.13 4.81
N GLU A 22 22.16 15.44 4.67
CA GLU A 22 20.98 16.23 5.00
C GLU A 22 19.75 15.81 4.15
N SER A 23 19.96 15.62 2.84
CA SER A 23 18.91 15.16 1.94
C SER A 23 18.40 13.77 2.30
N ILE A 24 19.29 12.83 2.63
CA ILE A 24 18.91 11.48 3.05
C ILE A 24 18.19 11.50 4.39
N LEU A 25 18.68 12.23 5.38
CA LEU A 25 18.06 12.32 6.71
C LEU A 25 16.67 12.95 6.66
N SER A 26 16.49 13.97 5.83
CA SER A 26 15.17 14.60 5.63
C SER A 26 14.16 13.71 4.91
N ASN A 27 14.61 12.67 4.19
CA ASN A 27 13.78 11.76 3.42
C ASN A 27 14.02 10.29 3.77
N LEU A 28 14.41 10.01 5.00
CA LEU A 28 14.86 8.68 5.44
C LEU A 28 13.76 7.60 5.23
N ASN A 29 12.50 7.97 5.38
CA ASN A 29 11.34 7.09 5.15
C ASN A 29 11.18 6.64 3.68
N GLN A 30 11.80 7.34 2.73
CA GLN A 30 11.72 7.01 1.31
C GLN A 30 12.88 6.10 0.86
N ILE A 31 13.96 6.06 1.61
CA ILE A 31 15.16 5.26 1.30
C ILE A 31 14.86 3.78 1.05
N PRO A 32 13.99 3.10 1.82
CA PRO A 32 13.64 1.70 1.55
C PRO A 32 13.10 1.42 0.15
N PHE A 33 12.58 2.44 -0.53
CA PHE A 33 11.87 2.34 -1.81
C PHE A 33 12.60 3.02 -2.98
N GLN A 34 13.77 3.60 -2.74
CA GLN A 34 14.56 4.33 -3.73
C GLN A 34 15.80 3.54 -4.16
N THR A 35 16.12 3.57 -5.45
CA THR A 35 17.42 3.12 -5.92
C THR A 35 18.49 4.15 -5.55
N ILE A 36 19.75 3.72 -5.49
CA ILE A 36 20.88 4.65 -5.25
C ILE A 36 20.90 5.81 -6.25
N ARG A 37 20.49 5.58 -7.51
CA ARG A 37 20.39 6.62 -8.55
C ARG A 37 19.30 7.65 -8.23
N GLN A 38 18.15 7.21 -7.75
CA GLN A 38 17.06 8.10 -7.35
C GLN A 38 17.44 8.92 -6.12
N THR A 39 18.13 8.32 -5.15
CA THR A 39 18.63 9.01 -3.97
C THR A 39 19.70 10.04 -4.34
N ALA A 40 20.63 9.70 -5.23
CA ALA A 40 21.66 10.61 -5.72
C ALA A 40 21.05 11.81 -6.47
N HIS A 41 20.08 11.55 -7.33
CA HIS A 41 19.35 12.59 -8.06
C HIS A 41 18.63 13.57 -7.12
N LYS A 42 17.92 13.03 -6.10
CA LYS A 42 17.23 13.86 -5.09
C LYS A 42 18.16 14.71 -4.25
N ALA A 43 19.34 14.17 -3.93
CA ALA A 43 20.37 14.88 -3.17
C ALA A 43 21.23 15.81 -4.04
N GLU A 44 21.00 15.82 -5.35
CA GLU A 44 21.79 16.59 -6.34
C GLU A 44 23.29 16.29 -6.27
N VAL A 45 23.62 15.04 -6.07
CA VAL A 45 25.00 14.53 -5.99
C VAL A 45 25.22 13.33 -6.90
N SER A 46 26.48 12.92 -7.07
CA SER A 46 26.78 11.70 -7.82
C SER A 46 26.45 10.43 -7.03
N VAL A 47 26.17 9.32 -7.73
CA VAL A 47 26.02 7.99 -7.13
C VAL A 47 27.24 7.60 -6.29
N LEU A 48 28.43 8.01 -6.74
CA LEU A 48 29.69 7.78 -6.00
C LEU A 48 29.68 8.51 -4.64
N THR A 49 29.11 9.71 -4.57
CA THR A 49 28.97 10.48 -3.33
C THR A 49 28.08 9.73 -2.33
N ILE A 50 26.95 9.19 -2.79
CA ILE A 50 26.07 8.37 -1.93
C ILE A 50 26.78 7.09 -1.46
N SER A 51 27.47 6.40 -2.36
CA SER A 51 28.22 5.19 -2.02
C SER A 51 29.32 5.46 -0.97
N ARG A 52 30.08 6.57 -1.13
CA ARG A 52 31.07 7.02 -0.15
C ARG A 52 30.45 7.34 1.20
N LEU A 53 29.33 8.04 1.21
CA LEU A 53 28.64 8.44 2.44
C LEU A 53 28.18 7.20 3.23
N ASN A 54 27.65 6.19 2.54
CA ASN A 54 27.26 4.94 3.20
C ASN A 54 28.45 4.22 3.84
N LYS A 55 29.61 4.21 3.19
CA LYS A 55 30.84 3.64 3.76
C LYS A 55 31.32 4.43 4.98
N ILE A 56 31.24 5.78 4.94
CA ILE A 56 31.58 6.62 6.10
C ILE A 56 30.66 6.31 7.27
N TRP A 57 29.38 6.06 7.03
CA TRP A 57 28.42 5.66 8.05
C TRP A 57 28.58 4.19 8.52
N GLY A 58 29.57 3.46 7.93
CA GLY A 58 29.93 2.09 8.33
C GLY A 58 28.99 1.03 7.77
N PHE A 59 28.41 1.29 6.59
CA PHE A 59 27.65 0.31 5.82
C PHE A 59 28.50 -0.26 4.69
N GLU A 60 28.28 -1.54 4.35
CA GLU A 60 28.98 -2.18 3.22
C GLU A 60 28.66 -1.53 1.88
N GLY A 61 27.45 -0.95 1.75
CA GLY A 61 27.00 -0.24 0.57
C GLY A 61 25.58 0.28 0.73
N TYR A 62 25.01 0.81 -0.37
CA TYR A 62 23.67 1.38 -0.35
C TYR A 62 22.59 0.36 0.00
N SER A 63 22.70 -0.87 -0.49
CA SER A 63 21.73 -1.94 -0.20
C SER A 63 21.74 -2.34 1.27
N ASP A 64 22.91 -2.37 1.90
CA ASP A 64 23.06 -2.64 3.32
C ASP A 64 22.46 -1.49 4.17
N PHE A 65 22.79 -0.24 3.82
CA PHE A 65 22.18 0.93 4.42
C PHE A 65 20.65 0.92 4.27
N GLN A 66 20.15 0.64 3.07
CA GLN A 66 18.72 0.55 2.78
C GLN A 66 18.03 -0.52 3.63
N LEU A 67 18.67 -1.67 3.82
CA LEU A 67 18.17 -2.73 4.68
C LEU A 67 18.11 -2.29 6.15
N HIS A 68 19.14 -1.61 6.64
CA HIS A 68 19.17 -1.07 8.00
C HIS A 68 18.11 0.01 8.22
N VAL A 69 17.92 0.91 7.25
CA VAL A 69 16.84 1.91 7.30
C VAL A 69 15.47 1.21 7.26
N LYS A 70 15.32 0.21 6.40
CA LYS A 70 14.11 -0.60 6.33
C LYS A 70 13.81 -1.27 7.68
N ASN A 71 14.80 -1.89 8.29
CA ASN A 71 14.67 -2.53 9.59
C ASN A 71 14.33 -1.52 10.69
N LEU A 72 14.83 -0.29 10.63
CA LEU A 72 14.51 0.77 11.58
C LEU A 72 13.01 1.13 11.55
N PHE A 73 12.42 1.17 10.37
CA PHE A 73 10.99 1.43 10.21
C PHE A 73 10.11 0.20 10.43
N TYR A 74 10.68 -1.03 10.32
CA TYR A 74 9.93 -2.28 10.45
C TYR A 74 10.25 -3.07 11.73
N SER A 75 11.38 -2.81 12.42
CA SER A 75 11.74 -3.48 13.68
C SER A 75 11.27 -2.72 14.92
N ASP A 76 11.06 -1.41 14.84
CA ASP A 76 10.42 -0.64 15.92
C ASP A 76 8.93 -0.97 16.09
N THR A 77 8.34 -1.76 15.17
CA THR A 77 7.02 -2.34 15.37
C THR A 77 6.99 -3.47 16.40
N LYS A 78 8.12 -3.85 17.02
CA LYS A 78 8.13 -4.98 17.97
C LYS A 78 8.32 -4.66 19.45
N LYS A 79 8.74 -3.47 19.88
CA LYS A 79 8.87 -3.20 21.34
C LYS A 79 8.96 -1.71 21.71
N LYS A 80 7.95 -1.01 22.00
CA LYS A 80 7.83 0.17 22.89
C LYS A 80 7.07 1.41 22.42
N ASP A 81 6.80 1.60 21.12
CA ASP A 81 5.91 2.68 20.67
C ASP A 81 4.54 2.15 20.20
N HIS A 82 4.21 0.92 20.57
CA HIS A 82 2.95 0.28 20.21
C HIS A 82 1.71 1.06 20.64
N GLU A 83 1.76 1.82 21.73
CA GLU A 83 0.57 2.50 22.21
C GLU A 83 0.28 3.86 21.55
N LYS A 84 1.28 4.65 21.16
CA LYS A 84 1.03 5.96 20.51
C LYS A 84 0.94 5.90 18.99
N PHE A 85 1.78 5.09 18.34
CA PHE A 85 1.74 4.91 16.88
C PHE A 85 0.74 3.84 16.45
N SER A 86 0.42 2.84 17.27
CA SER A 86 -0.69 1.93 17.04
C SER A 86 -2.00 2.69 17.02
N ASN A 87 -2.25 3.59 17.94
CA ASN A 87 -3.49 4.35 17.99
C ASN A 87 -3.74 5.23 16.75
N ILE A 88 -2.70 5.84 16.15
CA ILE A 88 -2.87 6.64 14.93
C ILE A 88 -3.04 5.73 13.71
N LYS A 89 -2.19 4.69 13.54
CA LYS A 89 -2.33 3.72 12.45
C LYS A 89 -3.63 2.92 12.55
N ASP A 90 -4.01 2.52 13.75
CA ASP A 90 -5.28 1.83 13.97
C ASP A 90 -6.47 2.75 13.68
N LEU A 91 -6.36 4.04 14.01
CA LEU A 91 -7.42 5.01 13.71
C LEU A 91 -7.52 5.28 12.19
N GLU A 92 -6.40 5.44 11.50
CA GLU A 92 -6.38 5.60 10.04
C GLU A 92 -6.88 4.33 9.33
N GLN A 93 -6.49 3.16 9.83
CA GLN A 93 -6.95 1.89 9.30
C GLN A 93 -8.44 1.69 9.56
N ARG A 94 -8.97 2.01 10.73
CA ARG A 94 -10.40 1.98 11.03
C ARG A 94 -11.19 2.89 10.09
N LYS A 95 -10.75 4.14 9.91
CA LYS A 95 -11.38 5.08 8.98
C LYS A 95 -11.38 4.56 7.55
N SER A 96 -10.27 3.97 7.08
CA SER A 96 -10.20 3.40 5.73
C SER A 96 -11.11 2.20 5.56
N ILE A 97 -11.27 1.36 6.58
CA ILE A 97 -12.21 0.24 6.59
C ILE A 97 -13.66 0.75 6.56
N GLU A 98 -14.01 1.74 7.37
CA GLU A 98 -15.34 2.36 7.38
C GLU A 98 -15.70 2.98 6.03
N LEU A 99 -14.76 3.72 5.42
CA LEU A 99 -14.96 4.31 4.09
C LEU A 99 -15.10 3.22 3.00
N ALA A 100 -14.30 2.17 3.07
CA ALA A 100 -14.37 1.04 2.16
C ALA A 100 -15.72 0.31 2.31
N ALA A 101 -16.16 0.04 3.53
CA ALA A 101 -17.45 -0.56 3.80
C ALA A 101 -18.61 0.29 3.27
N LYS A 102 -18.58 1.59 3.53
CA LYS A 102 -19.61 2.52 3.06
C LYS A 102 -19.70 2.57 1.54
N ILE A 103 -18.59 2.61 0.81
CA ILE A 103 -18.64 2.64 -0.65
C ILE A 103 -19.10 1.31 -1.24
N LEU A 104 -18.79 0.18 -0.60
CA LEU A 104 -19.30 -1.14 -0.99
C LEU A 104 -20.84 -1.18 -0.90
N THR A 105 -21.41 -0.75 0.23
CA THR A 105 -22.88 -0.77 0.44
C THR A 105 -23.64 0.23 -0.43
N GLN A 106 -22.98 1.29 -0.91
CA GLN A 106 -23.59 2.32 -1.76
C GLN A 106 -23.47 2.05 -3.26
N SER A 107 -22.78 0.97 -3.64
CA SER A 107 -22.52 0.66 -5.05
C SER A 107 -23.59 -0.27 -5.63
N ASP A 108 -24.08 0.03 -6.83
CA ASP A 108 -25.06 -0.81 -7.53
C ASP A 108 -24.45 -2.19 -7.87
N SER A 109 -23.15 -2.21 -8.23
CA SER A 109 -22.40 -3.45 -8.47
C SER A 109 -20.95 -3.27 -8.07
N VAL A 110 -20.36 -4.31 -7.51
CA VAL A 110 -18.96 -4.38 -7.05
C VAL A 110 -18.18 -5.37 -7.91
N TYR A 111 -17.27 -4.87 -8.69
CA TYR A 111 -16.40 -5.68 -9.55
C TYR A 111 -15.04 -5.83 -8.89
N ILE A 112 -14.60 -7.07 -8.72
CA ILE A 112 -13.43 -7.40 -7.94
C ILE A 112 -12.34 -7.97 -8.84
N SER A 113 -11.14 -7.39 -8.78
CA SER A 113 -10.00 -7.75 -9.60
C SER A 113 -8.75 -7.97 -8.78
N GLY A 114 -7.98 -8.95 -9.18
CA GLY A 114 -6.63 -9.21 -8.72
C GLY A 114 -5.92 -10.11 -9.72
N PHE A 115 -4.69 -9.80 -10.05
CA PHE A 115 -3.89 -10.59 -10.99
C PHE A 115 -2.81 -11.36 -10.25
N ARG A 116 -2.40 -12.51 -10.82
CA ARG A 116 -1.38 -13.39 -10.25
C ARG A 116 -1.75 -13.85 -8.83
N SER A 117 -0.85 -13.68 -7.86
CA SER A 117 -1.10 -14.05 -6.46
C SER A 117 -2.25 -13.27 -5.82
N ALA A 118 -2.50 -12.03 -6.25
CA ALA A 118 -3.58 -11.21 -5.73
C ALA A 118 -4.98 -11.68 -6.19
N LYS A 119 -5.06 -12.58 -7.19
CA LYS A 119 -6.31 -13.21 -7.60
C LYS A 119 -6.97 -14.00 -6.48
N SER A 120 -6.18 -14.63 -5.61
CA SER A 120 -6.71 -15.37 -4.45
C SER A 120 -7.51 -14.48 -3.50
N PHE A 121 -7.10 -13.22 -3.31
CA PHE A 121 -7.84 -12.26 -2.50
C PHE A 121 -9.12 -11.79 -3.18
N ALA A 122 -9.08 -11.58 -4.49
CA ALA A 122 -10.26 -11.24 -5.28
C ALA A 122 -11.30 -12.37 -5.23
N LEU A 123 -10.87 -13.62 -5.38
CA LEU A 123 -11.71 -14.80 -5.24
C LEU A 123 -12.31 -14.91 -3.84
N TYR A 124 -11.48 -14.73 -2.80
CA TYR A 124 -11.91 -14.79 -1.42
C TYR A 124 -12.96 -13.72 -1.10
N MET A 125 -12.68 -12.46 -1.45
CA MET A 125 -13.61 -11.36 -1.22
C MET A 125 -14.92 -11.54 -1.99
N ASN A 126 -14.85 -12.03 -3.23
CA ASN A 126 -16.06 -12.31 -4.00
C ASN A 126 -16.89 -13.43 -3.38
N TYR A 127 -16.24 -14.53 -2.95
CA TYR A 127 -16.93 -15.64 -2.30
C TYR A 127 -17.62 -15.20 -1.00
N MET A 128 -16.87 -14.57 -0.10
CA MET A 128 -17.40 -14.11 1.20
C MET A 128 -18.44 -13.00 1.02
N GLY A 129 -18.18 -12.05 0.11
CA GLY A 129 -19.10 -10.95 -0.16
C GLY A 129 -20.45 -11.44 -0.72
N ARG A 130 -20.46 -12.45 -1.57
CA ARG A 130 -21.70 -13.05 -2.11
C ARG A 130 -22.54 -13.81 -1.10
N MET A 131 -22.03 -14.09 0.09
CA MET A 131 -22.86 -14.59 1.19
C MET A 131 -23.81 -13.52 1.74
N VAL A 132 -23.51 -12.24 1.50
CA VAL A 132 -24.24 -11.10 2.07
C VAL A 132 -24.81 -10.19 0.98
N PHE A 133 -24.14 -10.10 -0.17
CA PHE A 133 -24.45 -9.17 -1.27
C PHE A 133 -24.70 -9.94 -2.57
N ASP A 134 -25.76 -9.61 -3.28
CA ASP A 134 -26.07 -10.20 -4.59
C ASP A 134 -25.31 -9.53 -5.75
N ASN A 135 -24.64 -8.41 -5.51
CA ASN A 135 -24.07 -7.52 -6.49
C ASN A 135 -22.53 -7.59 -6.62
N PHE A 136 -21.90 -8.68 -6.15
CA PHE A 136 -20.45 -8.91 -6.23
C PHE A 136 -20.10 -9.76 -7.45
N PHE A 137 -19.15 -9.29 -8.26
CA PHE A 137 -18.73 -9.93 -9.51
C PHE A 137 -17.22 -9.96 -9.63
N LEU A 138 -16.67 -11.10 -10.08
CA LEU A 138 -15.25 -11.17 -10.44
C LEU A 138 -15.01 -10.59 -11.83
N MET A 139 -13.96 -9.77 -11.96
CA MET A 139 -13.47 -9.34 -13.26
C MET A 139 -12.76 -10.48 -13.99
N PRO A 140 -12.89 -10.56 -15.33
CA PRO A 140 -12.15 -11.52 -16.13
C PRO A 140 -10.64 -11.38 -15.99
N ASP A 141 -9.92 -12.50 -16.15
CA ASP A 141 -8.46 -12.56 -16.02
C ASP A 141 -7.69 -11.90 -17.18
N SER A 142 -8.30 -11.69 -18.32
CA SER A 142 -7.63 -11.07 -19.45
C SER A 142 -7.75 -9.56 -19.40
N GLY A 143 -6.63 -8.87 -19.52
CA GLY A 143 -6.61 -7.40 -19.48
C GLY A 143 -7.47 -6.72 -20.54
N LEU A 144 -7.65 -7.35 -21.72
CA LEU A 144 -8.52 -6.84 -22.79
C LEU A 144 -9.99 -7.01 -22.45
N SER A 145 -10.41 -8.19 -21.98
CA SER A 145 -11.79 -8.44 -21.53
C SER A 145 -12.14 -7.59 -20.32
N ALA A 146 -11.22 -7.47 -19.36
CA ALA A 146 -11.43 -6.62 -18.19
C ALA A 146 -11.63 -5.14 -18.56
N ALA A 147 -10.90 -4.63 -19.54
CA ALA A 147 -11.07 -3.26 -20.01
C ALA A 147 -12.40 -3.04 -20.77
N GLN A 148 -12.83 -4.03 -21.56
CA GLN A 148 -14.12 -4.00 -22.27
C GLN A 148 -15.29 -4.07 -21.27
N ASP A 149 -15.20 -4.94 -20.27
CA ASP A 149 -16.23 -5.04 -19.24
C ASP A 149 -16.29 -3.76 -18.40
N LEU A 150 -15.11 -3.20 -18.05
CA LEU A 150 -15.03 -1.94 -17.34
C LEU A 150 -15.74 -0.80 -18.10
N ALA A 151 -15.60 -0.76 -19.44
CA ALA A 151 -16.26 0.25 -20.27
C ALA A 151 -17.80 0.14 -20.27
N ARG A 152 -18.34 -1.02 -19.93
CA ARG A 152 -19.80 -1.26 -19.81
C ARG A 152 -20.35 -0.90 -18.43
N LEU A 153 -19.46 -0.66 -17.44
CA LEU A 153 -19.88 -0.33 -16.08
C LEU A 153 -20.42 1.11 -16.01
N GLY A 154 -21.53 1.28 -15.31
CA GLY A 154 -22.06 2.60 -14.99
C GLY A 154 -21.29 3.28 -13.86
N LYS A 155 -21.49 4.59 -13.69
CA LYS A 155 -20.80 5.41 -12.67
C LYS A 155 -21.11 5.03 -11.22
N LYS A 156 -22.18 4.31 -10.98
CA LYS A 156 -22.56 3.80 -9.64
C LYS A 156 -21.88 2.49 -9.26
N ASN A 157 -21.07 1.93 -10.17
CA ASN A 157 -20.32 0.71 -9.91
C ASN A 157 -19.00 1.01 -9.20
N LEU A 158 -18.51 0.03 -8.46
CA LEU A 158 -17.23 0.07 -7.76
C LEU A 158 -16.28 -0.98 -8.34
N LEU A 159 -15.07 -0.58 -8.66
CA LEU A 159 -13.97 -1.49 -8.92
C LEU A 159 -13.14 -1.69 -7.65
N VAL A 160 -13.10 -2.90 -7.13
CA VAL A 160 -12.19 -3.30 -6.05
C VAL A 160 -10.98 -3.99 -6.66
N ALA A 161 -9.78 -3.56 -6.31
CA ALA A 161 -8.55 -4.10 -6.85
C ALA A 161 -7.52 -4.46 -5.78
N PHE A 162 -6.89 -5.62 -5.95
CA PHE A 162 -5.84 -6.12 -5.07
C PHE A 162 -4.49 -6.12 -5.79
N SER A 163 -3.48 -5.53 -5.19
CA SER A 163 -2.08 -5.69 -5.62
C SER A 163 -1.12 -5.30 -4.52
N THR A 164 -0.14 -6.14 -4.30
CA THR A 164 0.95 -5.95 -3.33
C THR A 164 2.29 -6.03 -4.06
N THR A 165 3.36 -5.67 -3.38
CA THR A 165 4.71 -5.77 -3.94
C THR A 165 5.09 -7.22 -4.29
N PRO A 166 5.57 -7.52 -5.52
CA PRO A 166 5.71 -6.63 -6.68
C PRO A 166 4.35 -6.38 -7.37
N TYR A 167 4.05 -5.11 -7.63
CA TYR A 167 2.74 -4.69 -8.14
C TYR A 167 2.50 -5.18 -9.56
N SER A 168 1.27 -5.67 -9.83
CA SER A 168 0.85 -6.06 -11.18
C SER A 168 0.61 -4.83 -12.06
N THR A 169 1.25 -4.80 -13.22
CA THR A 169 1.03 -3.75 -14.23
C THR A 169 -0.40 -3.77 -14.77
N GLU A 170 -1.00 -4.96 -14.84
CA GLU A 170 -2.39 -5.17 -15.27
C GLU A 170 -3.36 -4.49 -14.30
N THR A 171 -3.17 -4.69 -12.99
CA THR A 171 -4.01 -4.05 -11.97
C THR A 171 -3.89 -2.52 -12.03
N VAL A 172 -2.66 -2.01 -12.17
CA VAL A 172 -2.43 -0.55 -12.27
C VAL A 172 -3.11 0.04 -13.51
N ARG A 173 -3.04 -0.65 -14.66
CA ARG A 173 -3.72 -0.22 -15.89
C ARG A 173 -5.24 -0.21 -15.72
N LEU A 174 -5.80 -1.24 -15.06
CA LEU A 174 -7.22 -1.36 -14.81
C LEU A 174 -7.75 -0.21 -13.93
N ILE A 175 -7.04 0.12 -12.83
CA ILE A 175 -7.38 1.25 -11.95
C ILE A 175 -7.34 2.57 -12.72
N LYS A 176 -6.31 2.80 -13.54
CA LYS A 176 -6.21 4.02 -14.36
C LYS A 176 -7.35 4.12 -15.37
N ALA A 177 -7.72 3.00 -16.03
CA ALA A 177 -8.84 2.96 -16.95
C ALA A 177 -10.17 3.24 -16.23
N ALA A 178 -10.40 2.66 -15.06
CA ALA A 178 -11.58 2.94 -14.25
C ALA A 178 -11.70 4.44 -13.92
N LYS A 179 -10.59 5.07 -13.54
CA LYS A 179 -10.57 6.51 -13.26
C LYS A 179 -10.92 7.35 -14.49
N THR A 180 -10.40 7.01 -15.67
CA THR A 180 -10.74 7.69 -16.93
C THR A 180 -12.24 7.57 -17.26
N LEU A 181 -12.87 6.46 -16.88
CA LEU A 181 -14.29 6.19 -17.07
C LEU A 181 -15.17 6.74 -15.92
N ASN A 182 -14.61 7.46 -14.95
CA ASN A 182 -15.28 7.95 -13.75
C ASN A 182 -15.96 6.85 -12.91
N ILE A 183 -15.40 5.63 -12.93
CA ILE A 183 -15.82 4.52 -12.07
C ILE A 183 -15.07 4.65 -10.75
N LYS A 184 -15.79 4.56 -9.64
CA LYS A 184 -15.18 4.58 -8.30
C LYS A 184 -14.27 3.39 -8.09
N THR A 185 -13.16 3.61 -7.40
CA THR A 185 -12.12 2.59 -7.18
C THR A 185 -11.79 2.44 -5.71
N LEU A 186 -11.73 1.19 -5.24
CA LEU A 186 -11.23 0.80 -3.92
C LEU A 186 -10.05 -0.14 -4.11
N SER A 187 -8.91 0.18 -3.52
CA SER A 187 -7.73 -0.69 -3.60
C SER A 187 -7.28 -1.20 -2.24
N PHE A 188 -6.92 -2.48 -2.21
CA PHE A 188 -6.19 -3.10 -1.11
C PHE A 188 -4.72 -3.26 -1.52
N THR A 189 -3.82 -2.65 -0.78
CA THR A 189 -2.40 -2.64 -1.11
C THR A 189 -1.54 -2.58 0.16
N ASP A 190 -0.25 -2.86 0.02
CA ASP A 190 0.69 -2.97 1.15
C ASP A 190 1.40 -1.66 1.49
N ASN A 191 1.21 -0.60 0.70
CA ASN A 191 1.97 0.63 0.86
C ASN A 191 1.20 1.86 0.38
N THR A 192 1.27 2.96 1.14
CA THR A 192 0.68 4.26 0.79
C THR A 192 1.28 4.89 -0.47
N PHE A 193 2.51 4.52 -0.82
CA PHE A 193 3.19 4.97 -2.05
C PHE A 193 3.02 4.01 -3.23
N SER A 194 2.22 2.96 -3.07
CA SER A 194 1.95 2.01 -4.15
C SER A 194 1.31 2.70 -5.36
N PRO A 195 1.52 2.16 -6.57
CA PRO A 195 0.83 2.67 -7.76
C PRO A 195 -0.70 2.63 -7.62
N LEU A 196 -1.24 1.66 -6.85
CA LEU A 196 -2.68 1.58 -6.60
C LEU A 196 -3.15 2.73 -5.70
N ALA A 197 -2.46 2.98 -4.59
CA ALA A 197 -2.80 4.06 -3.67
C ALA A 197 -2.81 5.44 -4.34
N LYS A 198 -1.90 5.66 -5.31
CA LYS A 198 -1.82 6.92 -6.08
C LYS A 198 -3.00 7.16 -7.02
N HIS A 199 -3.66 6.11 -7.47
CA HIS A 199 -4.67 6.21 -8.53
C HIS A 199 -6.08 5.83 -8.09
N SER A 200 -6.26 5.27 -6.89
CA SER A 200 -7.57 4.87 -6.37
C SER A 200 -8.24 5.99 -5.59
N ASP A 201 -9.58 5.98 -5.56
CA ASP A 201 -10.38 6.92 -4.78
C ASP A 201 -10.39 6.54 -3.29
N TYR A 202 -10.41 5.24 -3.01
CA TYR A 202 -10.39 4.66 -1.66
C TYR A 202 -9.26 3.64 -1.57
N VAL A 203 -8.59 3.61 -0.42
CA VAL A 203 -7.44 2.73 -0.22
C VAL A 203 -7.44 2.13 1.18
N VAL A 204 -7.32 0.82 1.24
CA VAL A 204 -7.04 0.08 2.48
C VAL A 204 -5.58 -0.36 2.44
N ILE A 205 -4.77 0.19 3.33
CA ILE A 205 -3.36 -0.18 3.45
C ILE A 205 -3.23 -1.33 4.44
N VAL A 206 -2.56 -2.40 3.98
CA VAL A 206 -2.36 -3.62 4.77
C VAL A 206 -0.87 -3.88 4.93
N SER A 207 -0.37 -3.85 6.15
CA SER A 207 1.03 -4.16 6.44
C SER A 207 1.32 -5.64 6.17
N ILE A 208 2.15 -5.92 5.16
CA ILE A 208 2.55 -7.28 4.78
C ILE A 208 4.01 -7.49 5.14
N ALA A 209 4.27 -8.38 6.08
CA ALA A 209 5.62 -8.79 6.43
C ALA A 209 6.14 -9.82 5.42
N LYS A 210 7.43 -9.74 5.12
CA LYS A 210 8.16 -10.76 4.34
C LYS A 210 9.13 -11.48 5.26
N GLU A 211 8.93 -12.78 5.42
CA GLU A 211 9.79 -13.64 6.22
C GLU A 211 10.27 -14.83 5.37
N ASN A 212 11.55 -15.12 5.37
CA ASN A 212 12.13 -16.27 4.67
C ASN A 212 11.65 -16.44 3.23
N ARG A 213 11.63 -15.36 2.43
CA ARG A 213 11.12 -15.28 1.06
C ARG A 213 9.59 -15.42 0.91
N LEU A 214 8.85 -15.64 1.99
CA LEU A 214 7.39 -15.72 1.99
C LEU A 214 6.77 -14.41 2.45
N TYR A 215 5.71 -13.98 1.79
CA TYR A 215 4.87 -12.88 2.23
C TYR A 215 3.76 -13.41 3.14
N LYS A 216 3.62 -12.80 4.32
CA LYS A 216 2.57 -13.16 5.31
C LYS A 216 1.26 -12.48 4.90
N MET A 217 0.39 -13.20 4.23
CA MET A 217 -0.83 -12.65 3.62
C MET A 217 -2.06 -12.65 4.55
N ALA A 218 -1.98 -13.24 5.74
CA ALA A 218 -3.07 -13.25 6.72
C ALA A 218 -3.63 -11.84 7.04
N PRO A 219 -2.82 -10.76 7.14
CA PRO A 219 -3.35 -9.41 7.35
C PRO A 219 -4.25 -8.92 6.21
N MET A 220 -4.01 -9.36 4.96
CA MET A 220 -4.88 -9.01 3.83
C MET A 220 -6.26 -9.67 3.96
N ILE A 221 -6.29 -10.95 4.33
CA ILE A 221 -7.55 -11.67 4.60
C ILE A 221 -8.31 -10.98 5.74
N SER A 222 -7.63 -10.67 6.85
CA SER A 222 -8.26 -9.97 7.97
C SER A 222 -8.81 -8.59 7.59
N ALA A 223 -8.13 -7.85 6.71
CA ALA A 223 -8.62 -6.56 6.22
C ALA A 223 -9.88 -6.71 5.35
N ILE A 224 -9.94 -7.75 4.49
CA ILE A 224 -11.13 -8.07 3.70
C ILE A 224 -12.31 -8.39 4.63
N GLU A 225 -12.11 -9.28 5.61
CA GLU A 225 -13.13 -9.68 6.57
C GLU A 225 -13.68 -8.47 7.33
N LYS A 226 -12.84 -7.62 7.89
CA LYS A 226 -13.25 -6.40 8.60
C LYS A 226 -14.06 -5.44 7.73
N VAL A 227 -13.71 -5.29 6.46
CA VAL A 227 -14.48 -4.45 5.54
C VAL A 227 -15.84 -5.06 5.27
N LEU A 228 -15.95 -6.38 5.06
CA LEU A 228 -17.21 -7.08 4.84
C LEU A 228 -18.08 -7.07 6.09
N GLU A 229 -17.52 -7.35 7.28
CA GLU A 229 -18.21 -7.25 8.57
C GLU A 229 -18.81 -5.86 8.77
N LYS A 230 -18.00 -4.80 8.56
CA LYS A 230 -18.47 -3.43 8.69
C LYS A 230 -19.52 -3.05 7.65
N SER A 231 -19.43 -3.60 6.44
CA SER A 231 -20.47 -3.43 5.41
C SER A 231 -21.78 -4.07 5.83
N PHE A 232 -21.71 -5.25 6.44
CA PHE A 232 -22.89 -5.95 6.98
C PHE A 232 -23.56 -5.18 8.13
N GLU A 233 -22.77 -4.63 9.06
CA GLU A 233 -23.27 -3.77 10.12
C GLU A 233 -24.05 -2.57 9.57
N ILE A 234 -23.48 -1.87 8.57
CA ILE A 234 -24.13 -0.72 7.94
C ILE A 234 -25.49 -1.10 7.31
N LEU A 235 -25.56 -2.26 6.65
CA LEU A 235 -26.80 -2.75 6.06
C LEU A 235 -27.86 -3.12 7.13
N GLY A 236 -27.44 -3.74 8.23
CA GLY A 236 -28.30 -4.07 9.36
C GLY A 236 -28.92 -2.83 10.02
N GLU A 237 -28.10 -1.79 10.23
CA GLU A 237 -28.58 -0.50 10.75
C GLU A 237 -29.61 0.18 9.81
N ASP A 238 -29.50 0.00 8.48
CA ASP A 238 -30.46 0.55 7.51
C ASP A 238 -31.77 -0.25 7.45
N VAL A 239 -31.73 -1.54 7.74
CA VAL A 239 -32.95 -2.39 7.83
C VAL A 239 -33.75 -2.06 9.07
N ASP A 240 -33.09 -1.90 10.22
CA ASP A 240 -33.77 -1.56 11.49
C ASP A 240 -34.38 -0.14 11.47
N LYS A 241 -33.87 0.78 10.64
CA LYS A 241 -34.42 2.13 10.45
C LYS A 241 -35.63 2.18 9.52
N LYS A 242 -35.92 1.10 8.78
CA LYS A 242 -37.02 1.03 7.81
C LYS A 242 -38.21 0.22 8.33
N ILE A 243 -38.14 -0.33 9.55
CA ILE A 243 -39.22 -0.95 10.30
C ILE A 243 -39.74 0.03 11.35
#